data_ca9d3d5d6a465eceb9c4704daccfd9f8
#
_entry.id   ca9d3d5d6a465eceb9c4704daccfd9f8
#
_cell.length_a   1.000
_cell.length_b   1.000
_cell.length_c   1.000
_cell.angle_alpha   90.00
_cell.angle_beta   90.00
_cell.angle_gamma   90.00
#
_symmetry.space_group_name_H-M   'P 1'
#
loop_
_entity.id
_entity.type
_entity.pdbx_description
1 polymer ?
#
loop_
_entity_poly.entity_id
_entity_poly.type
_entity_poly.pdbx_seq_one_letter_code
_entity_poly.pdbx_strand_id
1 'polypeptide(L)'
;MNRAEYERLVQQLFDLQVDASSWLPEDQISASFDNVADVQVISATLMDAYLTAASEVARQAIGQSDAPVTSHTYSNDPSVSQHEWETVEGAPYGTRGGVSVLHTFPADGTYIFTLGFMSGWGERFHDIDVSVDGAQVALLRYSAGTSRLIDFQGRLGYPMRTDSVFVRAGQHRIAAAFV
;
A
#
# COMPACT_ATOMS: atom_id res chain seq x y z
N MET A 1 -14.09 -5.97 -23.18
CA MET A 1 -13.92 -5.67 -21.72
C MET A 1 -13.07 -4.41 -21.63
N ASN A 2 -13.56 -3.39 -20.96
CA ASN A 2 -12.83 -2.15 -20.74
C ASN A 2 -11.93 -2.24 -19.49
N ARG A 3 -11.09 -1.19 -19.25
CA ARG A 3 -10.17 -1.17 -18.08
C ARG A 3 -10.90 -1.34 -16.76
N ALA A 4 -11.98 -0.60 -16.55
CA ALA A 4 -12.74 -0.65 -15.29
C ALA A 4 -13.41 -2.01 -15.05
N GLU A 5 -13.86 -2.67 -16.12
CA GLU A 5 -14.37 -4.05 -16.04
C GLU A 5 -13.26 -5.04 -15.67
N TYR A 6 -12.06 -4.87 -16.25
CA TYR A 6 -10.89 -5.70 -15.94
C TYR A 6 -10.47 -5.56 -14.49
N GLU A 7 -10.32 -4.33 -13.99
CA GLU A 7 -9.97 -4.06 -12.59
C GLU A 7 -10.98 -4.66 -11.61
N ARG A 8 -12.27 -4.49 -11.91
CA ARG A 8 -13.35 -5.08 -11.10
C ARG A 8 -13.30 -6.60 -11.10
N LEU A 9 -13.01 -7.21 -12.24
CA LEU A 9 -12.89 -8.66 -12.36
C LEU A 9 -11.72 -9.19 -11.54
N VAL A 10 -10.55 -8.54 -11.62
CA VAL A 10 -9.36 -8.88 -10.84
C VAL A 10 -9.64 -8.74 -9.34
N GLN A 11 -10.29 -7.65 -8.92
CA GLN A 11 -10.70 -7.44 -7.53
C GLN A 11 -11.65 -8.53 -7.04
N GLN A 12 -12.61 -8.95 -7.87
CA GLN A 12 -13.57 -9.99 -7.47
C GLN A 12 -12.98 -11.39 -7.40
N LEU A 13 -12.00 -11.70 -8.26
CA LEU A 13 -11.42 -13.04 -8.35
C LEU A 13 -10.26 -13.25 -7.38
N PHE A 14 -9.45 -12.21 -7.15
CA PHE A 14 -8.17 -12.32 -6.44
C PHE A 14 -8.07 -11.39 -5.23
N ASP A 15 -9.08 -10.55 -4.99
CA ASP A 15 -9.05 -9.48 -3.98
C ASP A 15 -7.85 -8.53 -4.13
N LEU A 16 -7.40 -8.32 -5.38
CA LEU A 16 -6.29 -7.45 -5.73
C LEU A 16 -6.81 -6.14 -6.32
N GLN A 17 -6.31 -5.01 -5.80
CA GLN A 17 -6.52 -3.70 -6.40
C GLN A 17 -5.39 -3.43 -7.40
N VAL A 18 -5.73 -3.31 -8.66
CA VAL A 18 -4.78 -3.06 -9.75
C VAL A 18 -5.17 -1.81 -10.52
N ASP A 19 -4.18 -1.15 -11.11
CA ASP A 19 -4.39 -0.07 -12.08
C ASP A 19 -4.15 -0.61 -13.47
N ALA A 20 -5.24 -0.92 -14.18
CA ALA A 20 -5.18 -1.47 -15.53
C ALA A 20 -4.59 -0.49 -16.56
N SER A 21 -4.54 0.81 -16.25
CA SER A 21 -3.94 1.82 -17.15
C SER A 21 -2.45 1.59 -17.37
N SER A 22 -1.79 0.89 -16.45
CA SER A 22 -0.38 0.53 -16.54
C SER A 22 -0.08 -0.48 -17.66
N TRP A 23 -1.08 -1.25 -18.08
CA TRP A 23 -0.89 -2.35 -19.02
C TRP A 23 -1.81 -2.28 -20.25
N LEU A 24 -3.06 -1.86 -20.05
CA LEU A 24 -4.06 -1.85 -21.10
C LEU A 24 -4.09 -0.48 -21.80
N PRO A 25 -4.25 -0.44 -23.14
CA PRO A 25 -4.44 0.81 -23.86
C PRO A 25 -5.73 1.51 -23.43
N GLU A 26 -5.87 2.78 -23.78
CA GLU A 26 -7.09 3.54 -23.52
C GLU A 26 -8.31 2.89 -24.17
N ASP A 27 -9.44 2.92 -23.45
CA ASP A 27 -10.69 2.38 -23.95
C ASP A 27 -11.20 3.25 -25.12
N GLN A 28 -11.64 2.60 -26.19
CA GLN A 28 -12.25 3.29 -27.31
C GLN A 28 -13.68 3.68 -26.96
N ILE A 29 -13.98 4.96 -27.07
CA ILE A 29 -15.30 5.52 -26.76
C ILE A 29 -16.08 5.69 -28.06
N SER A 30 -17.30 5.16 -28.13
CA SER A 30 -18.26 5.40 -29.19
C SER A 30 -19.58 5.91 -28.65
N ALA A 31 -20.12 6.96 -29.22
CA ALA A 31 -21.38 7.59 -28.80
C ALA A 31 -21.44 7.92 -27.29
N SER A 32 -20.31 8.33 -26.70
CA SER A 32 -20.13 8.58 -25.25
C SER A 32 -20.21 7.34 -24.36
N PHE A 33 -20.07 6.15 -24.92
CA PHE A 33 -20.00 4.88 -24.17
C PHE A 33 -18.70 4.14 -24.51
N ASP A 34 -18.10 3.51 -23.49
CA ASP A 34 -16.84 2.76 -23.58
C ASP A 34 -17.04 1.24 -23.73
N ASN A 35 -18.27 0.77 -23.69
CA ASN A 35 -18.63 -0.65 -23.71
C ASN A 35 -19.43 -1.08 -24.93
N VAL A 36 -19.38 -0.31 -26.03
CA VAL A 36 -20.07 -0.66 -27.28
C VAL A 36 -19.27 -1.73 -28.01
N ALA A 37 -19.87 -2.90 -28.18
CA ALA A 37 -19.22 -4.08 -28.78
C ALA A 37 -18.68 -3.84 -30.19
N ASP A 38 -19.31 -2.95 -30.97
CA ASP A 38 -18.93 -2.66 -32.33
C ASP A 38 -17.55 -1.99 -32.48
N VAL A 39 -17.05 -1.36 -31.45
CA VAL A 39 -15.73 -0.69 -31.45
C VAL A 39 -14.65 -1.50 -30.69
N GLN A 40 -15.04 -2.54 -29.98
CA GLN A 40 -14.10 -3.41 -29.27
C GLN A 40 -13.56 -4.51 -30.20
N VAL A 41 -12.64 -4.14 -31.06
CA VAL A 41 -11.96 -5.11 -31.94
C VAL A 41 -10.75 -5.69 -31.21
N ILE A 42 -10.68 -7.01 -31.13
CA ILE A 42 -9.51 -7.70 -30.61
C ILE A 42 -8.39 -7.59 -31.63
N SER A 43 -7.41 -6.72 -31.34
CA SER A 43 -6.17 -6.63 -32.12
C SER A 43 -5.07 -7.49 -31.47
N ALA A 44 -4.02 -7.82 -32.24
CA ALA A 44 -2.86 -8.52 -31.70
C ALA A 44 -2.21 -7.73 -30.55
N THR A 45 -2.14 -6.40 -30.66
CA THR A 45 -1.60 -5.51 -29.61
C THR A 45 -2.45 -5.56 -28.34
N LEU A 46 -3.78 -5.58 -28.48
CA LEU A 46 -4.67 -5.66 -27.33
C LEU A 46 -4.58 -7.03 -26.66
N MET A 47 -4.43 -8.11 -27.42
CA MET A 47 -4.23 -9.45 -26.88
C MET A 47 -2.91 -9.53 -26.12
N ASP A 48 -1.83 -9.00 -26.66
CA ASP A 48 -0.53 -8.96 -25.97
C ASP A 48 -0.60 -8.15 -24.67
N ALA A 49 -1.30 -7.03 -24.67
CA ALA A 49 -1.55 -6.22 -23.47
C ALA A 49 -2.31 -7.01 -22.39
N TYR A 50 -3.35 -7.77 -22.76
CA TYR A 50 -4.06 -8.64 -21.82
C TYR A 50 -3.19 -9.78 -21.28
N LEU A 51 -2.34 -10.39 -22.10
CA LEU A 51 -1.42 -11.44 -21.64
C LEU A 51 -0.39 -10.88 -20.66
N THR A 52 0.12 -9.69 -20.93
CA THR A 52 1.02 -8.97 -20.03
C THR A 52 0.32 -8.66 -18.71
N ALA A 53 -0.87 -8.08 -18.73
CA ALA A 53 -1.67 -7.78 -17.56
C ALA A 53 -1.98 -9.04 -16.75
N ALA A 54 -2.38 -10.14 -17.40
CA ALA A 54 -2.66 -11.41 -16.73
C ALA A 54 -1.41 -12.00 -16.06
N SER A 55 -0.23 -11.90 -16.71
CA SER A 55 1.04 -12.33 -16.13
C SER A 55 1.38 -11.53 -14.87
N GLU A 56 1.20 -10.21 -14.91
CA GLU A 56 1.43 -9.33 -13.75
C GLU A 56 0.46 -9.61 -12.60
N VAL A 57 -0.82 -9.78 -12.89
CA VAL A 57 -1.83 -10.14 -11.89
C VAL A 57 -1.51 -11.49 -11.26
N ALA A 58 -1.15 -12.50 -12.07
CA ALA A 58 -0.77 -13.82 -11.56
C ALA A 58 0.45 -13.72 -10.62
N ARG A 59 1.47 -12.94 -11.02
CA ARG A 59 2.68 -12.73 -10.20
C ARG A 59 2.35 -12.05 -8.86
N GLN A 60 1.45 -11.08 -8.86
CA GLN A 60 1.01 -10.41 -7.63
C GLN A 60 0.15 -11.32 -6.74
N ALA A 61 -0.66 -12.18 -7.33
CA ALA A 61 -1.54 -13.09 -6.60
C ALA A 61 -0.80 -14.27 -5.95
N ILE A 62 0.23 -14.80 -6.63
CA ILE A 62 0.97 -15.99 -6.17
C ILE A 62 2.23 -15.61 -5.39
N GLY A 63 2.81 -14.44 -5.68
CA GLY A 63 4.13 -14.01 -5.19
C GLY A 63 5.29 -14.63 -5.98
N GLN A 64 6.50 -14.19 -5.65
CA GLN A 64 7.77 -14.64 -6.26
C GLN A 64 8.69 -15.19 -5.19
N SER A 65 8.98 -16.49 -5.23
CA SER A 65 9.84 -17.14 -4.24
C SER A 65 11.30 -16.64 -4.23
N ASP A 66 11.75 -16.05 -5.33
CA ASP A 66 13.09 -15.52 -5.57
C ASP A 66 13.14 -13.98 -5.62
N ALA A 67 12.11 -13.33 -5.09
CA ALA A 67 12.06 -11.87 -5.06
C ALA A 67 13.28 -11.30 -4.32
N PRO A 68 13.95 -10.28 -4.89
CA PRO A 68 15.08 -9.64 -4.22
C PRO A 68 14.63 -8.90 -2.97
N VAL A 69 15.55 -8.72 -2.04
CA VAL A 69 15.29 -7.88 -0.87
C VAL A 69 15.04 -6.44 -1.35
N THR A 70 13.86 -5.94 -1.08
CA THR A 70 13.44 -4.58 -1.46
C THR A 70 13.03 -3.77 -0.23
N SER A 71 13.03 -2.46 -0.38
CA SER A 71 12.53 -1.52 0.63
C SER A 71 11.62 -0.50 -0.05
N HIS A 72 10.44 -0.31 0.52
CA HIS A 72 9.48 0.69 0.07
C HIS A 72 9.22 1.67 1.20
N THR A 73 9.14 2.95 0.87
CA THR A 73 8.83 4.02 1.83
C THR A 73 7.54 4.69 1.44
N TYR A 74 6.64 4.83 2.39
CA TYR A 74 5.39 5.55 2.27
C TYR A 74 5.43 6.77 3.19
N SER A 75 4.93 7.88 2.73
CA SER A 75 4.84 9.11 3.53
C SER A 75 3.47 9.72 3.37
N ASN A 76 2.98 10.33 4.44
CA ASN A 76 1.81 11.19 4.36
C ASN A 76 2.13 12.45 3.59
N ASP A 77 1.14 13.01 2.91
CA ASP A 77 1.26 14.34 2.32
C ASP A 77 1.55 15.36 3.44
N PRO A 78 2.63 16.16 3.33
CA PRO A 78 2.96 17.17 4.33
C PRO A 78 1.87 18.23 4.54
N SER A 79 0.97 18.39 3.59
CA SER A 79 -0.17 19.31 3.68
C SER A 79 -1.36 18.74 4.46
N VAL A 80 -1.39 17.41 4.66
CA VAL A 80 -2.43 16.74 5.42
C VAL A 80 -2.08 16.78 6.90
N SER A 81 -3.00 17.31 7.70
CA SER A 81 -2.83 17.34 9.16
C SER A 81 -2.77 15.92 9.72
N GLN A 82 -1.75 15.64 10.50
CA GLN A 82 -1.62 14.42 11.29
C GLN A 82 -2.21 14.63 12.70
N HIS A 83 -3.38 15.23 12.74
CA HIS A 83 -4.02 15.52 14.00
C HIS A 83 -4.39 14.23 14.73
N GLU A 84 -4.04 14.14 16.00
CA GLU A 84 -4.21 12.93 16.82
C GLU A 84 -5.65 12.44 16.99
N TRP A 85 -6.63 13.23 16.53
CA TRP A 85 -8.06 12.92 16.64
C TRP A 85 -8.67 12.36 15.36
N GLU A 86 -7.98 12.43 14.25
CA GLU A 86 -8.48 11.93 12.97
C GLU A 86 -8.19 10.45 12.83
N THR A 87 -9.21 9.69 12.41
CA THR A 87 -9.06 8.28 12.06
C THR A 87 -8.58 8.16 10.62
N VAL A 88 -7.63 7.26 10.39
CA VAL A 88 -7.14 6.95 9.04
C VAL A 88 -7.91 5.75 8.52
N GLU A 89 -8.45 5.88 7.30
CA GLU A 89 -9.18 4.79 6.65
C GLU A 89 -8.30 3.53 6.52
N GLY A 90 -8.82 2.40 6.98
CA GLY A 90 -8.12 1.13 6.95
C GLY A 90 -7.13 0.90 8.09
N ALA A 91 -6.96 1.85 9.01
CA ALA A 91 -6.28 1.60 10.29
C ALA A 91 -7.22 0.86 11.25
N PRO A 92 -6.68 0.15 12.27
CA PRO A 92 -7.50 -0.56 13.24
C PRO A 92 -8.46 0.35 14.00
N TYR A 93 -9.61 -0.20 14.37
CA TYR A 93 -10.60 0.54 15.13
C TYR A 93 -10.05 1.01 16.49
N GLY A 94 -10.30 2.26 16.82
CA GLY A 94 -9.80 2.87 18.07
C GLY A 94 -8.44 3.55 17.94
N THR A 95 -7.79 3.46 16.78
CA THR A 95 -6.57 4.21 16.47
C THR A 95 -6.88 5.56 15.83
N ARG A 96 -5.89 6.44 15.77
CA ARG A 96 -5.99 7.82 15.28
C ARG A 96 -4.69 8.28 14.64
N GLY A 97 -4.79 9.15 13.63
CA GLY A 97 -3.62 9.61 12.87
C GLY A 97 -2.83 8.49 12.22
N GLY A 98 -1.61 8.76 11.84
CA GLY A 98 -0.73 7.75 11.25
C GLY A 98 -0.90 7.60 9.74
N VAL A 99 -0.60 6.42 9.24
CA VAL A 99 -0.62 6.07 7.82
C VAL A 99 -1.21 4.68 7.62
N SER A 100 -2.00 4.52 6.56
CA SER A 100 -2.51 3.22 6.12
C SER A 100 -2.35 3.12 4.60
N VAL A 101 -1.72 2.04 4.14
CA VAL A 101 -1.40 1.83 2.73
C VAL A 101 -1.69 0.40 2.31
N LEU A 102 -2.04 0.21 1.05
CA LEU A 102 -2.02 -1.11 0.41
C LEU A 102 -0.63 -1.35 -0.17
N HIS A 103 -0.02 -2.47 0.19
CA HIS A 103 1.28 -2.88 -0.31
C HIS A 103 1.22 -4.31 -0.83
N THR A 104 1.82 -4.56 -1.99
CA THR A 104 1.93 -5.90 -2.55
C THR A 104 3.29 -6.48 -2.18
N PHE A 105 3.27 -7.48 -1.30
CA PHE A 105 4.46 -8.22 -0.92
C PHE A 105 4.83 -9.23 -2.02
N PRO A 106 6.05 -9.17 -2.55
CA PRO A 106 6.43 -9.99 -3.71
C PRO A 106 6.63 -11.47 -3.35
N ALA A 107 6.88 -11.80 -2.09
CA ALA A 107 7.12 -13.16 -1.63
C ALA A 107 6.68 -13.34 -0.18
N ASP A 108 6.39 -14.59 0.20
CA ASP A 108 6.32 -14.99 1.59
C ASP A 108 7.67 -14.69 2.25
N GLY A 109 7.66 -13.99 3.36
CA GLY A 109 8.92 -13.60 3.97
C GLY A 109 8.78 -12.89 5.30
N THR A 110 9.92 -12.52 5.83
CA THR A 110 10.06 -11.81 7.08
C THR A 110 10.39 -10.35 6.80
N TYR A 111 9.54 -9.46 7.27
CA TYR A 111 9.61 -8.03 7.03
C TYR A 111 9.81 -7.26 8.33
N ILE A 112 10.44 -6.10 8.24
CA ILE A 112 10.62 -5.15 9.34
C ILE A 112 9.96 -3.84 8.93
N PHE A 113 9.03 -3.37 9.74
CA PHE A 113 8.41 -2.07 9.54
C PHE A 113 9.20 -1.01 10.29
N THR A 114 9.58 0.05 9.58
CA THR A 114 10.38 1.15 10.12
C THR A 114 9.55 2.42 10.06
N LEU A 115 9.36 3.08 11.18
CA LEU A 115 8.58 4.32 11.31
C LEU A 115 9.52 5.52 11.46
N GLY A 116 9.31 6.54 10.63
CA GLY A 116 9.97 7.83 10.72
C GLY A 116 8.95 8.93 10.96
N PHE A 117 9.32 9.93 11.75
CA PHE A 117 8.49 11.09 12.04
C PHE A 117 9.19 12.35 11.55
N MET A 118 8.48 13.22 10.84
CA MET A 118 9.05 14.46 10.30
C MET A 118 9.19 15.57 11.36
N SER A 119 8.35 15.54 12.38
CA SER A 119 8.46 16.42 13.54
C SER A 119 7.70 15.84 14.73
N GLY A 120 8.18 16.14 15.93
CA GLY A 120 7.49 15.75 17.17
C GLY A 120 7.71 16.85 18.19
N TRP A 121 6.75 17.75 18.34
CA TRP A 121 6.71 18.74 19.41
C TRP A 121 5.73 18.23 20.47
N GLY A 122 6.24 17.69 21.54
CA GLY A 122 5.41 17.32 22.66
C GLY A 122 6.12 16.34 23.61
N GLU A 123 5.81 16.47 24.89
CA GLU A 123 6.30 15.57 25.95
C GLU A 123 5.40 14.34 26.16
N ARG A 124 4.47 14.11 25.23
CA ARG A 124 3.51 13.02 25.35
C ARG A 124 4.13 11.72 24.85
N PHE A 125 3.86 10.66 25.59
CA PHE A 125 4.13 9.30 25.17
C PHE A 125 2.93 8.80 24.40
N HIS A 126 3.18 8.19 23.26
CA HIS A 126 2.15 7.54 22.45
C HIS A 126 2.57 6.12 22.17
N ASP A 127 1.65 5.22 22.26
CA ASP A 127 1.83 3.89 21.70
C ASP A 127 1.36 3.91 20.25
N ILE A 128 2.12 3.25 19.38
CA ILE A 128 1.82 3.17 17.95
C ILE A 128 1.55 1.72 17.62
N ASP A 129 0.32 1.48 17.20
CA ASP A 129 -0.09 0.20 16.64
C ASP A 129 0.47 0.07 15.24
N VAL A 130 1.15 -1.04 14.98
CA VAL A 130 1.52 -1.46 13.63
C VAL A 130 0.71 -2.70 13.31
N SER A 131 -0.06 -2.64 12.23
CA SER A 131 -0.99 -3.71 11.87
C SER A 131 -0.85 -4.12 10.40
N VAL A 132 -1.17 -5.39 10.15
CA VAL A 132 -1.30 -6.00 8.82
C VAL A 132 -2.72 -6.54 8.73
N ASP A 133 -3.49 -6.09 7.73
CA ASP A 133 -4.91 -6.43 7.54
C ASP A 133 -5.77 -6.23 8.79
N GLY A 134 -5.48 -5.18 9.55
CA GLY A 134 -6.16 -4.85 10.79
C GLY A 134 -5.75 -5.67 12.00
N ALA A 135 -4.88 -6.67 11.84
CA ALA A 135 -4.32 -7.43 12.96
C ALA A 135 -3.05 -6.76 13.48
N GLN A 136 -3.01 -6.43 14.76
CA GLN A 136 -1.81 -5.85 15.39
C GLN A 136 -0.64 -6.83 15.31
N VAL A 137 0.47 -6.37 14.72
CA VAL A 137 1.73 -7.14 14.62
C VAL A 137 2.82 -6.58 15.51
N ALA A 138 2.71 -5.32 15.92
CA ALA A 138 3.59 -4.70 16.91
C ALA A 138 2.89 -3.52 17.60
N LEU A 139 3.34 -3.24 18.83
CA LEU A 139 3.01 -2.03 19.57
C LEU A 139 4.32 -1.32 19.92
N LEU A 140 4.56 -0.16 19.34
CA LEU A 140 5.78 0.60 19.50
C LEU A 140 5.52 1.82 20.38
N ARG A 141 6.36 2.04 21.39
CA ARG A 141 6.25 3.22 22.24
C ARG A 141 7.06 4.38 21.70
N TYR A 142 6.38 5.46 21.34
CA TYR A 142 7.01 6.73 20.99
C TYR A 142 7.20 7.60 22.23
N SER A 143 8.41 8.15 22.40
CA SER A 143 8.70 9.10 23.48
C SER A 143 9.38 10.36 22.93
N ALA A 144 9.15 11.48 23.58
CA ALA A 144 9.71 12.79 23.16
C ALA A 144 11.25 12.82 23.03
N GLY A 145 11.95 11.93 23.74
CA GLY A 145 13.40 11.75 23.58
C GLY A 145 13.81 11.14 22.25
N THR A 146 12.92 10.40 21.62
CA THR A 146 13.12 9.77 20.30
C THR A 146 12.98 10.80 19.18
N SER A 147 12.22 11.88 19.37
CA SER A 147 11.98 12.94 18.37
C SER A 147 13.16 13.85 18.10
N ARG A 148 14.17 13.89 19.00
CA ARG A 148 15.40 14.68 18.79
C ARG A 148 16.34 14.12 17.72
N LEU A 149 15.97 13.04 17.10
CA LEU A 149 16.83 12.26 16.22
C LEU A 149 16.54 12.50 14.74
N ILE A 150 15.64 13.41 14.41
CA ILE A 150 15.49 13.91 13.05
C ILE A 150 16.39 15.14 12.92
N ASP A 151 17.47 15.03 12.15
CA ASP A 151 18.29 16.18 11.83
C ASP A 151 17.52 17.14 10.92
N PHE A 152 17.98 18.39 10.86
CA PHE A 152 17.41 19.45 10.02
C PHE A 152 17.44 19.12 8.51
N GLN A 153 18.05 18.02 8.11
CA GLN A 153 18.16 17.54 6.73
C GLN A 153 17.19 16.39 6.44
N GLY A 154 16.28 16.06 7.38
CA GLY A 154 15.32 14.99 7.21
C GLY A 154 15.93 13.58 7.27
N ARG A 155 17.17 13.45 7.76
CA ARG A 155 17.78 12.16 7.99
C ARG A 155 17.18 11.57 9.24
N LEU A 156 16.59 10.40 9.08
CA LEU A 156 16.05 9.59 10.16
C LEU A 156 17.12 9.37 11.23
N GLY A 157 16.97 10.03 12.36
CA GLY A 157 17.56 9.57 13.60
C GLY A 157 17.01 8.17 13.88
N TYR A 158 17.36 7.50 14.93
CA TYR A 158 17.02 6.08 15.15
C TYR A 158 15.55 5.79 14.81
N PRO A 159 15.27 5.15 13.67
CA PRO A 159 13.91 4.85 13.30
C PRO A 159 13.34 3.83 14.28
N MET A 160 12.09 4.03 14.67
CA MET A 160 11.38 2.99 15.39
C MET A 160 11.19 1.80 14.45
N ARG A 161 11.45 0.60 14.95
CA ARG A 161 11.34 -0.63 14.16
C ARG A 161 10.51 -1.65 14.92
N THR A 162 9.77 -2.42 14.17
CA THR A 162 9.20 -3.66 14.70
C THR A 162 10.29 -4.74 14.82
N ASP A 163 10.00 -5.77 15.58
CA ASP A 163 10.65 -7.05 15.38
C ASP A 163 10.29 -7.60 13.99
N SER A 164 10.90 -8.71 13.63
CA SER A 164 10.63 -9.39 12.37
C SER A 164 9.22 -9.96 12.34
N VAL A 165 8.42 -9.56 11.34
CA VAL A 165 7.03 -9.97 11.13
C VAL A 165 6.95 -10.83 9.88
N PHE A 166 6.40 -12.05 9.98
CA PHE A 166 6.13 -12.86 8.81
C PHE A 166 4.87 -12.34 8.10
N VAL A 167 5.00 -12.08 6.79
CA VAL A 167 3.89 -11.69 5.92
C VAL A 167 3.90 -12.58 4.69
N ARG A 168 2.73 -13.00 4.26
CA ARG A 168 2.58 -13.76 3.01
C ARG A 168 2.73 -12.86 1.79
N ALA A 169 3.05 -13.46 0.67
CA ALA A 169 2.97 -12.81 -0.62
C ALA A 169 1.55 -12.35 -0.92
N GLY A 170 1.41 -11.27 -1.66
CA GLY A 170 0.13 -10.72 -2.04
C GLY A 170 -0.08 -9.30 -1.52
N GLN A 171 -1.27 -8.77 -1.77
CA GLN A 171 -1.64 -7.43 -1.34
C GLN A 171 -2.16 -7.46 0.09
N HIS A 172 -1.57 -6.64 0.93
CA HIS A 172 -1.94 -6.48 2.34
C HIS A 172 -2.08 -4.99 2.69
N ARG A 173 -3.00 -4.69 3.59
CA ARG A 173 -3.11 -3.36 4.16
C ARG A 173 -2.18 -3.24 5.35
N ILE A 174 -1.25 -2.31 5.27
CA ILE A 174 -0.32 -2.00 6.35
C ILE A 174 -0.75 -0.67 6.97
N ALA A 175 -0.91 -0.64 8.28
CA ALA A 175 -1.17 0.60 8.98
C ALA A 175 -0.21 0.79 10.15
N ALA A 176 0.11 2.04 10.42
CA ALA A 176 0.80 2.47 11.63
C ALA A 176 0.06 3.70 12.18
N ALA A 177 -0.59 3.57 13.33
CA ALA A 177 -1.46 4.60 13.87
C ALA A 177 -1.32 4.70 15.40
N PHE A 178 -1.63 5.87 15.95
CA PHE A 178 -1.56 6.11 17.39
C PHE A 178 -2.74 5.46 18.12
N VAL A 179 -2.44 4.90 19.28
CA VAL A 179 -3.43 4.31 20.20
C VAL A 179 -3.80 5.29 21.31
#